data_ec69344ca6f409caa4f322d7211ba5ab
#
_entry.id   ec69344ca6f409caa4f322d7211ba5ab
#
_cell.length_a   1.000
_cell.length_b   1.000
_cell.length_c   1.000
_cell.angle_alpha   90.00
_cell.angle_beta   90.00
_cell.angle_gamma   90.00
#
_symmetry.space_group_name_H-M   'P 1'
#
loop_
_entity.id
_entity.type
_entity.pdbx_description
1 polymer ?
#
loop_
_entity_poly.entity_id
_entity_poly.type
_entity_poly.pdbx_seq_one_letter_code
_entity_poly.pdbx_strand_id
1 'polypeptide(L)'
;MLLNTDLHGHNIGKRMSCSDFILNLEGLNDGKDFPKDLLKVLYSSIKNEKLQWTINEEELRKSLSELADERADPGLKTMKRISSGSNPFLDIMQDPNAATYKHGFLVRKVHADSDGKKTPRGRRGWKTFYGVLKGMILYLQKDAYKSDKQLSEEDLKNAISIHHSLAVRASDYSKKPNVFYLKTADWRVFLLQAPSSELMQSWITRINLVSAMFSAPPFPAAIGSQKKFSRPLLPTAVTRLSLEEQIKAHEARLKAMTADLAEHHSVPPDKKAKTKELEEYKQKEEYLEFEEMRFCTYVSLLRSKLKAGTDDLDKFDATLFDTAESEGNGLKKSRSSPSLNLEQPAAAIRVKRNTSERRSNRHHASTKHKL
;
A
#
# COMPACT_ATOMS: atom_id res chain seq x y z
N MET A 1 27.57 -6.01 -3.97
CA MET A 1 26.76 -6.96 -3.17
C MET A 1 25.80 -7.75 -4.04
N LEU A 2 24.87 -7.13 -4.80
CA LEU A 2 23.91 -7.82 -5.68
C LEU A 2 24.59 -8.76 -6.70
N LEU A 3 25.65 -8.31 -7.36
CA LEU A 3 26.42 -9.15 -8.28
C LEU A 3 27.03 -10.38 -7.59
N ASN A 4 27.56 -10.20 -6.37
CA ASN A 4 28.13 -11.32 -5.58
C ASN A 4 27.05 -12.37 -5.23
N THR A 5 25.86 -11.91 -4.84
CA THR A 5 24.73 -12.80 -4.55
C THR A 5 24.24 -13.51 -5.82
N ASP A 6 24.21 -12.82 -6.95
CA ASP A 6 23.80 -13.42 -8.23
C ASP A 6 24.81 -14.46 -8.74
N LEU A 7 26.11 -14.17 -8.64
CA LEU A 7 27.16 -15.07 -9.15
C LEU A 7 27.42 -16.27 -8.23
N HIS A 8 27.25 -16.12 -6.91
CA HIS A 8 27.64 -17.13 -5.92
C HIS A 8 26.48 -17.64 -5.04
N GLY A 9 25.27 -17.07 -5.17
CA GLY A 9 24.09 -17.52 -4.45
C GLY A 9 23.40 -18.72 -5.10
N HIS A 10 22.38 -19.25 -4.42
CA HIS A 10 21.51 -20.31 -4.93
C HIS A 10 20.43 -19.75 -5.87
N ASN A 11 20.84 -19.28 -7.04
CA ASN A 11 19.89 -18.75 -8.03
C ASN A 11 19.37 -19.85 -8.94
N ILE A 12 18.05 -19.91 -9.13
CA ILE A 12 17.35 -20.81 -10.06
C ILE A 12 17.21 -20.11 -11.43
N GLY A 13 18.30 -19.56 -11.98
CA GLY A 13 18.22 -18.84 -13.26
C GLY A 13 19.57 -18.59 -13.91
N LYS A 14 19.54 -17.92 -15.07
CA LYS A 14 20.75 -17.51 -15.77
C LYS A 14 21.45 -16.40 -14.97
N ARG A 15 22.69 -16.65 -14.59
CA ARG A 15 23.52 -15.67 -13.90
C ARG A 15 23.81 -14.45 -14.77
N MET A 16 23.96 -13.30 -14.14
CA MET A 16 24.28 -12.05 -14.81
C MET A 16 25.61 -12.13 -15.58
N SER A 17 25.60 -11.76 -16.85
CA SER A 17 26.81 -11.64 -17.63
C SER A 17 27.55 -10.33 -17.34
N CYS A 18 28.83 -10.25 -17.75
CA CYS A 18 29.60 -9.01 -17.64
C CYS A 18 28.95 -7.84 -18.39
N SER A 19 28.36 -8.13 -19.56
CA SER A 19 27.63 -7.14 -20.36
C SER A 19 26.38 -6.64 -19.64
N ASP A 20 25.60 -7.55 -19.03
CA ASP A 20 24.43 -7.18 -18.24
C ASP A 20 24.81 -6.33 -17.01
N PHE A 21 25.93 -6.67 -16.36
CA PHE A 21 26.45 -5.91 -15.23
C PHE A 21 26.82 -4.47 -15.62
N ILE A 22 27.51 -4.28 -16.74
CA ILE A 22 27.91 -2.96 -17.25
C ILE A 22 26.66 -2.14 -17.62
N LEU A 23 25.74 -2.74 -18.35
CA LEU A 23 24.49 -2.10 -18.77
C LEU A 23 23.64 -1.64 -17.57
N ASN A 24 23.65 -2.42 -16.50
CA ASN A 24 22.92 -2.12 -15.28
C ASN A 24 23.49 -0.95 -14.47
N LEU A 25 24.69 -0.50 -14.81
CA LEU A 25 25.40 0.60 -14.15
C LEU A 25 25.48 1.87 -15.03
N GLU A 26 24.86 1.89 -16.22
CA GLU A 26 24.80 3.06 -17.08
C GLU A 26 24.10 4.22 -16.35
N GLY A 27 24.70 5.40 -16.43
CA GLY A 27 24.19 6.62 -15.81
C GLY A 27 24.26 6.72 -14.27
N LEU A 28 24.82 5.72 -13.58
CA LEU A 28 24.85 5.71 -12.10
C LEU A 28 26.05 6.44 -11.48
N ASN A 29 26.92 7.02 -12.28
CA ASN A 29 28.05 7.85 -11.85
C ASN A 29 27.69 9.33 -12.02
N ASP A 30 26.83 9.86 -11.16
CA ASP A 30 26.34 11.25 -11.25
C ASP A 30 25.78 11.62 -12.64
N GLY A 31 25.02 10.71 -13.24
CA GLY A 31 24.44 10.86 -14.58
C GLY A 31 25.41 10.50 -15.73
N LYS A 32 26.61 10.00 -15.41
CA LYS A 32 27.61 9.51 -16.36
C LYS A 32 27.80 8.01 -16.20
N ASP A 33 28.51 7.41 -17.15
CA ASP A 33 28.90 5.99 -17.07
C ASP A 33 30.20 5.83 -16.28
N PHE A 34 30.31 4.72 -15.57
CA PHE A 34 31.60 4.27 -15.02
C PHE A 34 32.51 3.78 -16.18
N PRO A 35 33.85 3.89 -16.05
CA PRO A 35 34.77 3.33 -17.04
C PRO A 35 34.52 1.84 -17.24
N LYS A 36 34.25 1.41 -18.49
CA LYS A 36 33.91 0.03 -18.82
C LYS A 36 34.98 -0.97 -18.39
N ASP A 37 36.25 -0.59 -18.48
CA ASP A 37 37.35 -1.48 -18.11
C ASP A 37 37.43 -1.68 -16.59
N LEU A 38 37.12 -0.66 -15.81
CA LEU A 38 36.98 -0.78 -14.34
C LEU A 38 35.86 -1.77 -13.98
N LEU A 39 34.72 -1.66 -14.66
CA LEU A 39 33.59 -2.56 -14.40
C LEU A 39 33.87 -4.01 -14.81
N LYS A 40 34.63 -4.22 -15.90
CA LYS A 40 35.08 -5.58 -16.30
C LYS A 40 36.02 -6.20 -15.27
N VAL A 41 36.98 -5.42 -14.76
CA VAL A 41 37.91 -5.88 -13.71
C VAL A 41 37.14 -6.22 -12.45
N LEU A 42 36.21 -5.35 -12.03
CA LEU A 42 35.39 -5.57 -10.85
C LEU A 42 34.49 -6.81 -11.01
N TYR A 43 33.84 -6.98 -12.15
CA TYR A 43 33.04 -8.17 -12.46
C TYR A 43 33.88 -9.46 -12.37
N SER A 44 35.05 -9.45 -13.00
CA SER A 44 35.96 -10.60 -13.02
C SER A 44 36.48 -10.93 -11.62
N SER A 45 36.84 -9.94 -10.83
CA SER A 45 37.26 -10.12 -9.45
C SER A 45 36.16 -10.79 -8.61
N ILE A 46 34.94 -10.26 -8.65
CA ILE A 46 33.81 -10.82 -7.89
C ILE A 46 33.40 -12.20 -8.41
N LYS A 47 33.53 -12.46 -9.72
CA LYS A 47 33.23 -13.77 -10.33
C LYS A 47 34.21 -14.83 -9.87
N ASN A 48 35.50 -14.49 -9.77
CA ASN A 48 36.56 -15.43 -9.46
C ASN A 48 36.69 -15.64 -7.93
N GLU A 49 36.39 -14.62 -7.13
CA GLU A 49 36.49 -14.67 -5.70
C GLU A 49 35.24 -14.12 -5.04
N LYS A 50 34.54 -15.00 -4.30
CA LYS A 50 33.33 -14.63 -3.59
C LYS A 50 33.66 -13.60 -2.52
N LEU A 51 32.97 -12.46 -2.54
CA LEU A 51 33.05 -11.49 -1.44
C LEU A 51 32.52 -12.12 -0.17
N GLN A 52 33.40 -12.31 0.79
CA GLN A 52 33.02 -12.75 2.13
C GLN A 52 32.63 -11.53 2.97
N TRP A 53 31.63 -11.70 3.78
CA TRP A 53 31.35 -10.71 4.81
C TRP A 53 32.50 -10.76 5.83
N THR A 54 33.06 -9.59 6.11
CA THR A 54 34.07 -9.46 7.15
C THR A 54 33.51 -9.69 8.55
N ILE A 55 32.18 -9.69 8.67
CA ILE A 55 31.45 -9.94 9.90
C ILE A 55 30.53 -11.15 9.63
N ASN A 56 30.68 -12.21 10.42
CA ASN A 56 29.79 -13.35 10.39
C ASN A 56 28.35 -12.88 10.72
N GLU A 57 27.32 -13.44 10.06
CA GLU A 57 25.93 -13.05 10.31
C GLU A 57 25.55 -13.15 11.80
N GLU A 58 26.10 -14.13 12.51
CA GLU A 58 25.90 -14.25 13.95
C GLU A 58 26.64 -13.15 14.74
N GLU A 59 27.83 -12.75 14.33
CA GLU A 59 28.57 -11.63 14.95
C GLU A 59 27.90 -10.29 14.65
N LEU A 60 27.37 -10.09 13.42
CA LEU A 60 26.61 -8.90 13.08
C LEU A 60 25.33 -8.83 13.89
N ARG A 61 24.63 -9.97 14.03
CA ARG A 61 23.41 -10.07 14.83
C ARG A 61 23.71 -9.81 16.32
N LYS A 62 24.83 -10.33 16.83
CA LYS A 62 25.29 -10.11 18.18
C LYS A 62 25.70 -8.65 18.41
N SER A 63 26.48 -8.06 17.51
CA SER A 63 26.89 -6.64 17.58
C SER A 63 25.70 -5.69 17.46
N LEU A 64 24.72 -6.00 16.61
CA LEU A 64 23.47 -5.23 16.52
C LEU A 64 22.61 -5.39 17.78
N SER A 65 22.63 -6.59 18.41
CA SER A 65 21.95 -6.83 19.68
C SER A 65 22.64 -6.07 20.82
N GLU A 66 23.96 -6.10 20.89
CA GLU A 66 24.75 -5.37 21.88
C GLU A 66 24.62 -3.85 21.73
N LEU A 67 24.61 -3.32 20.50
CA LEU A 67 24.37 -1.90 20.25
C LEU A 67 22.92 -1.48 20.57
N ALA A 68 21.97 -2.41 20.46
CA ALA A 68 20.59 -2.18 20.90
C ALA A 68 20.49 -2.18 22.43
N ASP A 69 21.26 -3.03 23.11
CA ASP A 69 21.31 -3.12 24.57
C ASP A 69 22.05 -1.94 25.20
N GLU A 70 23.18 -1.47 24.60
CA GLU A 70 23.91 -0.30 25.09
C GLU A 70 23.15 1.03 24.95
N ARG A 71 22.20 1.12 24.01
CA ARG A 71 21.28 2.26 23.86
C ARG A 71 19.94 2.06 24.57
N ALA A 72 19.73 0.94 25.20
CA ALA A 72 18.56 0.69 26.01
C ALA A 72 18.71 1.40 27.36
N ASP A 73 18.18 2.61 27.42
CA ASP A 73 17.73 3.20 28.68
C ASP A 73 16.87 2.13 29.41
N PRO A 74 17.11 1.81 30.70
CA PRO A 74 16.38 0.74 31.41
C PRO A 74 14.88 0.93 31.48
N GLY A 75 14.34 2.00 30.88
CA GLY A 75 12.92 2.27 30.67
C GLY A 75 12.37 1.93 29.28
N LEU A 76 13.18 1.56 28.31
CA LEU A 76 12.71 1.29 26.95
C LEU A 76 12.16 -0.14 26.85
N LYS A 77 10.85 -0.27 26.99
CA LYS A 77 10.11 -1.53 26.77
C LYS A 77 10.41 -2.03 25.35
N THR A 78 10.77 -3.30 25.24
CA THR A 78 11.06 -4.01 23.97
C THR A 78 10.07 -3.63 22.89
N MET A 79 10.54 -2.97 21.81
CA MET A 79 9.71 -2.60 20.68
C MET A 79 9.19 -3.85 19.98
N LYS A 80 7.88 -4.07 20.00
CA LYS A 80 7.24 -5.18 19.30
C LYS A 80 7.13 -4.85 17.80
N ARG A 81 7.64 -5.74 16.95
CA ARG A 81 7.50 -5.64 15.49
C ARG A 81 6.14 -6.13 15.05
N ILE A 82 5.52 -5.38 14.14
CA ILE A 82 4.29 -5.78 13.47
C ILE A 82 4.68 -6.29 12.09
N SER A 83 4.68 -7.63 11.92
CA SER A 83 5.01 -8.24 10.64
C SER A 83 3.85 -8.12 9.66
N SER A 84 4.14 -7.65 8.46
CA SER A 84 3.21 -7.55 7.33
C SER A 84 3.44 -8.64 6.29
N GLY A 85 3.45 -9.91 6.72
CA GLY A 85 3.60 -11.04 5.81
C GLY A 85 5.03 -11.29 5.36
N SER A 86 5.23 -11.70 4.11
CA SER A 86 6.53 -12.15 3.57
C SER A 86 7.51 -11.03 3.17
N ASN A 87 7.15 -9.77 3.32
CA ASN A 87 8.01 -8.64 2.96
C ASN A 87 8.62 -8.00 4.23
N PRO A 88 9.92 -8.21 4.51
CA PRO A 88 10.58 -7.67 5.70
C PRO A 88 10.68 -6.14 5.70
N PHE A 89 10.55 -5.48 4.54
CA PHE A 89 10.52 -4.02 4.44
C PHE A 89 9.18 -3.40 4.88
N LEU A 90 8.16 -4.23 5.10
CA LEU A 90 6.86 -3.82 5.64
C LEU A 90 6.73 -4.10 7.15
N ASP A 91 7.76 -4.61 7.78
CA ASP A 91 7.80 -4.74 9.24
C ASP A 91 7.90 -3.36 9.87
N ILE A 92 6.93 -3.03 10.70
CA ILE A 92 6.83 -1.73 11.35
C ILE A 92 7.22 -1.87 12.81
N MET A 93 8.14 -1.02 13.24
CA MET A 93 8.45 -0.90 14.66
C MET A 93 7.38 -0.06 15.34
N GLN A 94 6.81 -0.60 16.40
CA GLN A 94 5.89 0.13 17.25
C GLN A 94 6.67 1.15 18.07
N ASP A 95 6.40 2.45 17.89
CA ASP A 95 6.90 3.51 18.76
C ASP A 95 5.86 3.84 19.84
N PRO A 96 6.11 3.51 21.10
CA PRO A 96 5.19 3.81 22.19
C PRO A 96 5.01 5.32 22.42
N ASN A 97 5.97 6.16 21.98
CA ASN A 97 5.94 7.62 22.14
C ASN A 97 5.38 8.34 20.90
N ALA A 98 5.00 7.62 19.86
CA ALA A 98 4.44 8.23 18.66
C ALA A 98 3.17 9.02 18.97
N ALA A 99 3.00 10.15 18.30
CA ALA A 99 1.82 11.00 18.45
C ALA A 99 0.54 10.28 18.00
N THR A 100 -0.54 10.46 18.74
CA THR A 100 -1.88 10.02 18.35
C THR A 100 -2.56 11.11 17.55
N TYR A 101 -2.88 10.81 16.30
CA TYR A 101 -3.46 11.76 15.35
C TYR A 101 -4.98 11.74 15.33
N LYS A 102 -5.58 10.57 15.56
CA LYS A 102 -7.03 10.40 15.61
C LYS A 102 -7.42 9.11 16.30
N HIS A 103 -8.58 9.12 16.96
CA HIS A 103 -9.19 7.90 17.49
C HIS A 103 -10.72 7.95 17.37
N GLY A 104 -11.37 6.80 17.40
CA GLY A 104 -12.82 6.69 17.33
C GLY A 104 -13.30 5.35 16.79
N PHE A 105 -14.61 5.15 16.81
CA PHE A 105 -15.20 3.92 16.33
C PHE A 105 -15.09 3.79 14.79
N LEU A 106 -14.70 2.61 14.35
CA LEU A 106 -14.64 2.21 12.94
C LEU A 106 -15.17 0.79 12.79
N VAL A 107 -15.87 0.53 11.70
CA VAL A 107 -16.25 -0.84 11.32
C VAL A 107 -15.45 -1.23 10.09
N ARG A 108 -14.66 -2.29 10.19
CA ARG A 108 -13.74 -2.76 9.12
C ARG A 108 -14.27 -4.00 8.42
N LYS A 109 -14.07 -4.02 7.12
CA LYS A 109 -14.21 -5.21 6.28
C LYS A 109 -12.96 -5.36 5.42
N VAL A 110 -12.33 -6.53 5.39
CA VAL A 110 -11.27 -6.83 4.42
C VAL A 110 -11.92 -7.02 3.06
N HIS A 111 -11.47 -6.28 2.04
CA HIS A 111 -12.04 -6.30 0.69
C HIS A 111 -11.19 -7.11 -0.28
N ALA A 112 -9.90 -6.83 -0.31
CA ALA A 112 -8.93 -7.55 -1.13
C ALA A 112 -7.63 -7.81 -0.36
N ASP A 113 -7.02 -8.94 -0.64
CA ASP A 113 -5.72 -9.35 -0.12
C ASP A 113 -4.59 -8.75 -0.99
N SER A 114 -3.32 -8.92 -0.61
CA SER A 114 -2.15 -8.33 -1.28
C SER A 114 -1.92 -8.80 -2.72
N ASP A 115 -2.51 -9.92 -3.11
CA ASP A 115 -2.51 -10.42 -4.49
C ASP A 115 -3.57 -9.75 -5.39
N GLY A 116 -4.30 -8.77 -4.88
CA GLY A 116 -5.39 -8.06 -5.57
C GLY A 116 -6.70 -8.84 -5.65
N LYS A 117 -6.74 -10.09 -5.18
CA LYS A 117 -7.95 -10.89 -5.21
C LYS A 117 -8.88 -10.54 -4.06
N LYS A 118 -10.17 -10.63 -4.31
CA LYS A 118 -11.18 -10.41 -3.27
C LYS A 118 -11.02 -11.44 -2.15
N THR A 119 -10.95 -10.96 -0.93
CA THR A 119 -10.86 -11.82 0.26
C THR A 119 -12.02 -12.83 0.30
N PRO A 120 -11.79 -14.12 0.62
CA PRO A 120 -12.82 -15.13 0.71
C PRO A 120 -13.98 -14.76 1.63
N ARG A 121 -15.21 -15.21 1.30
CA ARG A 121 -16.43 -14.81 2.03
C ARG A 121 -16.35 -15.04 3.54
N GLY A 122 -15.75 -16.12 4.01
CA GLY A 122 -15.61 -16.43 5.45
C GLY A 122 -14.72 -15.44 6.22
N ARG A 123 -13.80 -14.73 5.55
CA ARG A 123 -12.84 -13.80 6.18
C ARG A 123 -13.18 -12.32 5.99
N ARG A 124 -14.19 -11.96 5.17
CA ARG A 124 -14.54 -10.59 4.82
C ARG A 124 -15.78 -10.02 5.51
N GLY A 125 -16.12 -10.51 6.71
CA GLY A 125 -17.22 -9.97 7.51
C GLY A 125 -16.89 -8.55 8.04
N TRP A 126 -17.92 -7.74 8.25
CA TRP A 126 -17.80 -6.49 8.95
C TRP A 126 -17.53 -6.74 10.44
N LYS A 127 -16.53 -6.06 11.01
CA LYS A 127 -16.16 -6.16 12.42
C LYS A 127 -15.99 -4.75 12.98
N THR A 128 -16.55 -4.51 14.16
CA THR A 128 -16.44 -3.22 14.87
C THR A 128 -15.15 -3.17 15.66
N PHE A 129 -14.51 -2.02 15.64
CA PHE A 129 -13.27 -1.73 16.35
C PHE A 129 -13.29 -0.30 16.88
N TYR A 130 -12.47 -0.05 17.89
CA TYR A 130 -12.04 1.29 18.22
C TYR A 130 -10.71 1.55 17.49
N GLY A 131 -10.73 2.45 16.52
CA GLY A 131 -9.56 2.83 15.72
C GLY A 131 -8.71 3.85 16.46
N VAL A 132 -7.39 3.67 16.46
CA VAL A 132 -6.42 4.63 16.97
C VAL A 132 -5.31 4.80 15.93
N LEU A 133 -5.22 5.98 15.34
CA LEU A 133 -4.15 6.37 14.44
C LEU A 133 -3.01 6.96 15.26
N LYS A 134 -1.97 6.17 15.46
CA LYS A 134 -0.81 6.54 16.26
C LYS A 134 0.47 6.31 15.45
N GLY A 135 1.26 7.36 15.25
CA GLY A 135 2.35 7.33 14.28
C GLY A 135 1.85 6.92 12.90
N MET A 136 2.56 6.02 12.25
CA MET A 136 2.21 5.51 10.91
C MET A 136 1.38 4.21 10.96
N ILE A 137 0.65 3.98 12.06
CA ILE A 137 -0.11 2.75 12.27
C ILE A 137 -1.54 3.08 12.68
N LEU A 138 -2.51 2.47 12.01
CA LEU A 138 -3.90 2.43 12.43
C LEU A 138 -4.13 1.15 13.23
N TYR A 139 -4.19 1.27 14.55
CA TYR A 139 -4.55 0.20 15.45
C TYR A 139 -6.07 0.01 15.48
N LEU A 140 -6.52 -1.23 15.45
CA LEU A 140 -7.92 -1.59 15.50
C LEU A 140 -8.16 -2.48 16.72
N GLN A 141 -8.61 -1.87 17.80
CA GLN A 141 -8.83 -2.50 19.10
C GLN A 141 -10.27 -2.98 19.21
N LYS A 142 -10.50 -4.10 19.86
CA LYS A 142 -11.86 -4.59 20.12
C LYS A 142 -12.57 -3.80 21.22
N ASP A 143 -11.80 -3.33 22.21
CA ASP A 143 -12.29 -2.56 23.33
C ASP A 143 -12.10 -1.05 23.11
N ALA A 144 -12.81 -0.23 23.89
CA ALA A 144 -12.61 1.21 23.89
C ALA A 144 -11.16 1.56 24.29
N TYR A 145 -10.64 2.62 23.65
CA TYR A 145 -9.30 3.11 23.91
C TYR A 145 -9.10 3.51 25.37
N LYS A 146 -8.05 2.98 25.97
CA LYS A 146 -7.52 3.43 27.27
C LYS A 146 -6.06 3.79 27.04
N SER A 147 -5.69 5.04 27.30
CA SER A 147 -4.34 5.58 27.08
C SER A 147 -3.24 4.74 27.74
N ASP A 148 -3.53 4.18 28.91
CA ASP A 148 -2.57 3.47 29.76
C ASP A 148 -2.53 1.95 29.50
N LYS A 149 -3.42 1.43 28.63
CA LYS A 149 -3.46 0.00 28.31
C LYS A 149 -2.42 -0.33 27.26
N GLN A 150 -1.52 -1.25 27.57
CA GLN A 150 -0.61 -1.84 26.57
C GLN A 150 -1.41 -2.54 25.48
N LEU A 151 -0.96 -2.39 24.23
CA LEU A 151 -1.54 -3.07 23.09
C LEU A 151 -1.39 -4.59 23.23
N SER A 152 -2.50 -5.30 23.08
CA SER A 152 -2.50 -6.77 23.09
C SER A 152 -1.93 -7.32 21.76
N GLU A 153 -1.53 -8.60 21.75
CA GLU A 153 -1.13 -9.25 20.51
C GLU A 153 -2.25 -9.25 19.45
N GLU A 154 -3.49 -9.27 19.87
CA GLU A 154 -4.64 -9.22 18.98
C GLU A 154 -4.80 -7.82 18.35
N ASP A 155 -4.53 -6.76 19.09
CA ASP A 155 -4.51 -5.39 18.57
C ASP A 155 -3.41 -5.23 17.51
N LEU A 156 -2.24 -5.86 17.72
CA LEU A 156 -1.14 -5.86 16.76
C LEU A 156 -1.48 -6.64 15.49
N LYS A 157 -2.19 -7.78 15.60
CA LYS A 157 -2.66 -8.57 14.43
C LYS A 157 -3.66 -7.81 13.57
N ASN A 158 -4.42 -6.90 14.15
CA ASN A 158 -5.38 -6.07 13.43
C ASN A 158 -4.81 -4.71 12.99
N ALA A 159 -3.58 -4.39 13.34
CA ALA A 159 -2.94 -3.13 12.98
C ALA A 159 -2.71 -3.04 11.47
N ILE A 160 -2.86 -1.84 10.94
CA ILE A 160 -2.69 -1.53 9.52
C ILE A 160 -1.63 -0.44 9.39
N SER A 161 -0.55 -0.73 8.66
CA SER A 161 0.40 0.30 8.26
C SER A 161 -0.25 1.26 7.29
N ILE A 162 -0.06 2.56 7.52
CA ILE A 162 -0.53 3.61 6.62
C ILE A 162 0.59 4.25 5.79
N HIS A 163 1.82 3.73 5.85
CA HIS A 163 2.87 4.16 4.92
C HIS A 163 2.38 4.01 3.48
N HIS A 164 2.55 5.06 2.69
CA HIS A 164 2.14 5.07 1.29
C HIS A 164 0.68 4.63 1.04
N SER A 165 -0.18 4.72 2.04
CA SER A 165 -1.58 4.35 1.90
C SER A 165 -2.39 5.47 1.27
N LEU A 166 -3.53 5.12 0.69
CA LEU A 166 -4.52 6.07 0.21
C LEU A 166 -5.90 5.69 0.76
N ALA A 167 -6.52 6.64 1.44
CA ALA A 167 -7.91 6.58 1.87
C ALA A 167 -8.78 7.41 0.92
N VAL A 168 -9.84 6.82 0.37
CA VAL A 168 -10.78 7.51 -0.53
C VAL A 168 -12.21 7.10 -0.22
N ARG A 169 -13.16 8.02 -0.41
CA ARG A 169 -14.59 7.72 -0.25
C ARG A 169 -15.02 6.59 -1.18
N ALA A 170 -15.73 5.59 -0.65
CA ALA A 170 -16.25 4.48 -1.44
C ALA A 170 -17.61 4.86 -2.06
N SER A 171 -17.59 5.71 -3.09
CA SER A 171 -18.81 6.21 -3.76
C SER A 171 -19.55 5.12 -4.53
N ASP A 172 -18.87 4.08 -4.95
CA ASP A 172 -19.42 2.89 -5.63
C ASP A 172 -20.02 1.86 -4.64
N TYR A 173 -19.82 2.03 -3.34
CA TYR A 173 -20.30 1.11 -2.32
C TYR A 173 -21.63 1.56 -1.70
N SER A 174 -22.74 0.98 -2.19
CA SER A 174 -24.09 1.37 -1.78
C SER A 174 -24.70 0.63 -0.58
N LYS A 175 -24.03 -0.45 -0.08
CA LYS A 175 -24.63 -1.33 0.96
C LYS A 175 -24.61 -0.75 2.37
N LYS A 176 -23.79 0.25 2.63
CA LYS A 176 -23.67 0.94 3.91
C LYS A 176 -23.28 2.40 3.69
N PRO A 177 -23.79 3.35 4.52
CA PRO A 177 -23.38 4.75 4.44
C PRO A 177 -21.99 4.95 5.07
N ASN A 178 -21.38 6.09 4.77
CA ASN A 178 -20.14 6.58 5.37
C ASN A 178 -18.98 5.59 5.28
N VAL A 179 -18.83 4.96 4.12
CA VAL A 179 -17.78 3.98 3.85
C VAL A 179 -16.68 4.61 3.01
N PHE A 180 -15.43 4.26 3.34
CA PHE A 180 -14.26 4.62 2.56
C PHE A 180 -13.34 3.42 2.36
N TYR A 181 -12.60 3.45 1.26
CA TYR A 181 -11.53 2.51 0.99
C TYR A 181 -10.24 2.98 1.67
N LEU A 182 -9.48 2.04 2.18
CA LEU A 182 -8.09 2.23 2.57
C LEU A 182 -7.26 1.20 1.81
N LYS A 183 -6.47 1.66 0.83
CA LYS A 183 -5.51 0.85 0.10
C LYS A 183 -4.12 1.07 0.68
N THR A 184 -3.45 0.00 1.06
CA THR A 184 -2.16 0.02 1.74
C THR A 184 -1.00 -0.25 0.77
N ALA A 185 0.23 0.02 1.19
CA ALA A 185 1.44 -0.17 0.39
C ALA A 185 1.63 -1.62 -0.10
N ASP A 186 1.12 -2.59 0.65
CA ASP A 186 1.10 -4.01 0.29
C ASP A 186 -0.12 -4.43 -0.54
N TRP A 187 -0.87 -3.44 -1.06
CA TRP A 187 -2.02 -3.63 -1.95
C TRP A 187 -3.24 -4.29 -1.33
N ARG A 188 -3.28 -4.49 -0.04
CA ARG A 188 -4.51 -4.84 0.65
C ARG A 188 -5.50 -3.70 0.57
N VAL A 189 -6.76 -4.03 0.42
CA VAL A 189 -7.85 -3.06 0.41
C VAL A 189 -8.81 -3.34 1.54
N PHE A 190 -9.03 -2.34 2.37
CA PHE A 190 -10.00 -2.39 3.45
C PHE A 190 -11.17 -1.45 3.13
N LEU A 191 -12.38 -1.87 3.51
CA LEU A 191 -13.52 -0.99 3.63
C LEU A 191 -13.65 -0.61 5.11
N LEU A 192 -13.70 0.67 5.37
CA LEU A 192 -13.88 1.23 6.70
C LEU A 192 -15.15 2.07 6.71
N GLN A 193 -16.00 1.88 7.73
CA GLN A 193 -17.21 2.65 7.92
C GLN A 193 -17.06 3.51 9.17
N ALA A 194 -17.32 4.80 9.06
CA ALA A 194 -17.38 5.72 10.16
C ALA A 194 -18.84 5.98 10.61
N PRO A 195 -19.06 6.47 11.84
CA PRO A 195 -20.41 6.75 12.36
C PRO A 195 -21.16 7.84 11.59
N SER A 196 -20.46 8.87 11.09
CA SER A 196 -21.05 9.97 10.31
C SER A 196 -20.22 10.32 9.08
N SER A 197 -20.78 11.15 8.19
CA SER A 197 -20.09 11.64 6.98
C SER A 197 -18.89 12.51 7.34
N GLU A 198 -19.04 13.38 8.34
CA GLU A 198 -17.99 14.29 8.83
C GLU A 198 -16.83 13.49 9.44
N LEU A 199 -17.15 12.47 10.26
CA LEU A 199 -16.15 11.59 10.83
C LEU A 199 -15.44 10.75 9.75
N MET A 200 -16.18 10.30 8.72
CA MET A 200 -15.59 9.61 7.58
C MET A 200 -14.59 10.52 6.86
N GLN A 201 -14.99 11.74 6.53
CA GLN A 201 -14.12 12.68 5.85
C GLN A 201 -12.89 13.02 6.69
N SER A 202 -13.07 13.25 7.98
CA SER A 202 -11.96 13.49 8.91
C SER A 202 -11.01 12.29 9.00
N TRP A 203 -11.51 11.04 9.00
CA TRP A 203 -10.64 9.85 8.92
C TRP A 203 -9.85 9.80 7.61
N ILE A 204 -10.49 10.06 6.47
CA ILE A 204 -9.83 10.09 5.16
C ILE A 204 -8.72 11.15 5.14
N THR A 205 -9.05 12.38 5.54
CA THR A 205 -8.10 13.49 5.59
C THR A 205 -6.92 13.16 6.50
N ARG A 206 -7.18 12.66 7.71
CA ARG A 206 -6.15 12.41 8.70
C ARG A 206 -5.21 11.27 8.28
N ILE A 207 -5.74 10.16 7.76
CA ILE A 207 -4.92 9.06 7.25
C ILE A 207 -4.04 9.54 6.10
N ASN A 208 -4.61 10.23 5.12
CA ASN A 208 -3.86 10.69 3.95
C ASN A 208 -2.82 11.76 4.32
N LEU A 209 -3.16 12.68 5.23
CA LEU A 209 -2.24 13.72 5.68
C LEU A 209 -1.02 13.12 6.40
N VAL A 210 -1.25 12.21 7.36
CA VAL A 210 -0.16 11.55 8.10
C VAL A 210 0.70 10.70 7.14
N SER A 211 0.07 9.98 6.21
CA SER A 211 0.79 9.23 5.18
C SER A 211 1.63 10.15 4.28
N ALA A 212 1.08 11.28 3.87
CA ALA A 212 1.78 12.26 3.03
C ALA A 212 2.95 12.92 3.75
N MET A 213 2.79 13.26 5.03
CA MET A 213 3.83 13.93 5.82
C MET A 213 5.03 13.01 6.10
N PHE A 214 4.79 11.74 6.37
CA PHE A 214 5.80 10.89 6.99
C PHE A 214 6.27 9.71 6.14
N SER A 215 5.63 9.38 5.02
CA SER A 215 6.12 8.29 4.15
C SER A 215 7.44 8.68 3.48
N ALA A 216 8.49 7.89 3.71
CA ALA A 216 9.77 8.09 3.04
C ALA A 216 9.65 7.86 1.52
N PRO A 217 10.51 8.49 0.70
CA PRO A 217 10.48 8.28 -0.75
C PRO A 217 10.60 6.81 -1.13
N PRO A 218 9.91 6.35 -2.20
CA PRO A 218 10.05 4.99 -2.70
C PRO A 218 11.49 4.65 -3.04
N PHE A 219 11.87 3.38 -2.88
CA PHE A 219 13.16 2.89 -3.38
C PHE A 219 13.24 3.04 -4.90
N PRO A 220 14.46 3.17 -5.47
CA PRO A 220 14.65 3.09 -6.90
C PRO A 220 14.03 1.81 -7.48
N ALA A 221 13.52 1.88 -8.70
CA ALA A 221 12.97 0.72 -9.37
C ALA A 221 14.02 -0.39 -9.50
N ALA A 222 13.61 -1.65 -9.32
CA ALA A 222 14.49 -2.78 -9.51
C ALA A 222 14.92 -2.90 -10.99
N ILE A 223 16.19 -3.19 -11.22
CA ILE A 223 16.77 -3.32 -12.58
C ILE A 223 16.03 -4.36 -13.44
N GLY A 224 15.49 -5.40 -12.82
CA GLY A 224 14.67 -6.41 -13.51
C GLY A 224 13.28 -5.95 -13.97
N SER A 225 12.83 -4.77 -13.54
CA SER A 225 11.51 -4.24 -13.91
C SER A 225 11.39 -3.78 -15.36
N GLN A 226 12.50 -3.65 -16.07
CA GLN A 226 12.51 -3.33 -17.51
C GLN A 226 11.96 -4.47 -18.38
N LYS A 227 12.09 -5.73 -17.95
CA LYS A 227 11.60 -6.91 -18.70
C LYS A 227 10.20 -7.35 -18.32
N LYS A 228 9.76 -7.03 -17.12
CA LYS A 228 8.43 -7.33 -16.59
C LYS A 228 8.08 -6.29 -15.55
N PHE A 229 6.88 -5.73 -15.65
CA PHE A 229 6.42 -4.79 -14.65
C PHE A 229 6.41 -5.45 -13.27
N SER A 230 7.07 -4.79 -12.32
CA SER A 230 6.98 -5.11 -10.90
C SER A 230 6.81 -3.82 -10.10
N ARG A 231 5.92 -3.85 -9.14
CA ARG A 231 5.67 -2.69 -8.29
C ARG A 231 6.90 -2.37 -7.47
N PRO A 232 7.32 -1.10 -7.38
CA PRO A 232 8.45 -0.70 -6.55
C PRO A 232 8.23 -1.09 -5.08
N LEU A 233 9.30 -1.45 -4.40
CA LEU A 233 9.27 -1.65 -2.95
C LEU A 233 9.20 -0.29 -2.26
N LEU A 234 8.29 -0.18 -1.29
CA LEU A 234 8.06 1.03 -0.53
C LEU A 234 8.64 0.86 0.88
N PRO A 235 9.46 1.84 1.36
CA PRO A 235 10.01 1.77 2.70
C PRO A 235 8.93 2.04 3.76
N THR A 236 9.07 1.42 4.91
CA THR A 236 8.27 1.73 6.11
C THR A 236 8.93 2.76 7.02
N ALA A 237 10.08 3.27 6.61
CA ALA A 237 10.78 4.31 7.34
C ALA A 237 10.01 5.65 7.27
N VAL A 238 10.12 6.42 8.34
CA VAL A 238 9.62 7.79 8.39
C VAL A 238 10.62 8.70 7.68
N THR A 239 10.12 9.62 6.85
CA THR A 239 10.98 10.62 6.19
C THR A 239 11.59 11.60 7.20
N ARG A 240 12.76 12.12 6.87
CA ARG A 240 13.43 13.21 7.59
C ARG A 240 13.29 14.55 6.86
N LEU A 241 12.60 14.58 5.73
CA LEU A 241 12.38 15.78 4.94
C LEU A 241 11.46 16.75 5.70
N SER A 242 11.72 18.05 5.55
CA SER A 242 10.77 19.07 5.99
C SER A 242 9.47 19.00 5.19
N LEU A 243 8.42 19.66 5.66
CA LEU A 243 7.13 19.69 4.98
C LEU A 243 7.25 20.21 3.53
N GLU A 244 8.05 21.25 3.31
CA GLU A 244 8.27 21.85 2.01
C GLU A 244 9.06 20.93 1.07
N GLU A 245 10.09 20.27 1.58
CA GLU A 245 10.87 19.29 0.83
C GLU A 245 10.00 18.07 0.47
N GLN A 246 9.14 17.64 1.38
CA GLN A 246 8.20 16.53 1.14
C GLN A 246 7.18 16.90 0.05
N ILE A 247 6.68 18.14 0.04
CA ILE A 247 5.82 18.64 -1.05
C ILE A 247 6.56 18.56 -2.38
N LYS A 248 7.77 19.09 -2.47
CA LYS A 248 8.59 19.05 -3.71
C LYS A 248 8.86 17.61 -4.17
N ALA A 249 9.15 16.71 -3.23
CA ALA A 249 9.37 15.30 -3.53
C ALA A 249 8.11 14.63 -4.10
N HIS A 250 6.93 14.90 -3.50
CA HIS A 250 5.66 14.36 -4.00
C HIS A 250 5.26 14.98 -5.34
N GLU A 251 5.52 16.27 -5.57
CA GLU A 251 5.27 16.93 -6.86
C GLU A 251 6.13 16.35 -7.99
N ALA A 252 7.40 16.09 -7.73
CA ALA A 252 8.29 15.44 -8.69
C ALA A 252 7.79 14.04 -9.04
N ARG A 253 7.33 13.28 -8.04
CA ARG A 253 6.74 11.94 -8.25
C ARG A 253 5.42 12.01 -9.00
N LEU A 254 4.54 12.95 -8.66
CA LEU A 254 3.29 13.16 -9.38
C LEU A 254 3.55 13.42 -10.87
N LYS A 255 4.47 14.33 -11.17
CA LYS A 255 4.85 14.64 -12.56
C LYS A 255 5.38 13.42 -13.29
N ALA A 256 6.21 12.60 -12.64
CA ALA A 256 6.71 11.35 -13.22
C ALA A 256 5.58 10.36 -13.49
N MET A 257 4.70 10.11 -12.52
CA MET A 257 3.59 9.17 -12.68
C MET A 257 2.60 9.59 -13.76
N THR A 258 2.31 10.89 -13.87
CA THR A 258 1.45 11.42 -14.95
C THR A 258 2.11 11.22 -16.32
N ALA A 259 3.42 11.43 -16.44
CA ALA A 259 4.15 11.18 -17.67
C ALA A 259 4.18 9.69 -18.04
N ASP A 260 4.51 8.84 -17.07
CA ASP A 260 4.54 7.38 -17.25
C ASP A 260 3.16 6.81 -17.64
N LEU A 261 2.08 7.35 -17.08
CA LEU A 261 0.71 6.96 -17.42
C LEU A 261 0.34 7.40 -18.84
N ALA A 262 0.71 8.61 -19.23
CA ALA A 262 0.48 9.12 -20.59
C ALA A 262 1.28 8.28 -21.63
N GLU A 263 2.53 7.95 -21.34
CA GLU A 263 3.35 7.06 -22.18
C GLU A 263 2.72 5.67 -22.27
N HIS A 264 2.29 5.11 -21.14
CA HIS A 264 1.65 3.78 -21.09
C HIS A 264 0.39 3.72 -21.97
N HIS A 265 -0.46 4.75 -21.90
CA HIS A 265 -1.66 4.85 -22.74
C HIS A 265 -1.34 5.08 -24.23
N SER A 266 -0.18 5.65 -24.57
CA SER A 266 0.22 5.87 -25.96
C SER A 266 0.59 4.58 -26.69
N VAL A 267 0.94 3.51 -25.94
CA VAL A 267 1.35 2.21 -26.48
C VAL A 267 0.42 1.10 -25.95
N PRO A 268 -0.85 1.06 -26.41
CA PRO A 268 -1.77 0.01 -25.99
C PRO A 268 -1.31 -1.35 -26.56
N PRO A 269 -1.58 -2.47 -25.89
CA PRO A 269 -1.24 -3.79 -26.36
C PRO A 269 -2.00 -4.12 -27.65
N ASP A 270 -1.35 -4.92 -28.52
CA ASP A 270 -1.99 -5.39 -29.77
C ASP A 270 -3.28 -6.16 -29.44
N LYS A 271 -4.29 -6.05 -30.33
CA LYS A 271 -5.54 -6.81 -30.23
C LYS A 271 -5.35 -8.32 -30.18
N LYS A 272 -4.21 -8.82 -30.68
CA LYS A 272 -3.80 -10.23 -30.64
C LYS A 272 -2.81 -10.56 -29.52
N ALA A 273 -2.55 -9.62 -28.61
CA ALA A 273 -1.63 -9.84 -27.51
C ALA A 273 -2.04 -11.02 -26.63
N LYS A 274 -1.08 -11.74 -26.09
CA LYS A 274 -1.33 -12.87 -25.20
C LYS A 274 -2.01 -12.39 -23.91
N THR A 275 -2.86 -13.23 -23.34
CA THR A 275 -3.58 -12.91 -22.07
C THR A 275 -2.63 -12.40 -20.98
N LYS A 276 -1.42 -12.95 -20.90
CA LYS A 276 -0.41 -12.53 -19.93
C LYS A 276 0.08 -11.08 -20.15
N GLU A 277 0.23 -10.67 -21.39
CA GLU A 277 0.65 -9.31 -21.77
C GLU A 277 -0.46 -8.30 -21.46
N LEU A 278 -1.72 -8.69 -21.71
CA LEU A 278 -2.88 -7.89 -21.35
C LEU A 278 -3.04 -7.73 -19.81
N GLU A 279 -2.79 -8.78 -19.05
CA GLU A 279 -2.81 -8.75 -17.60
C GLU A 279 -1.69 -7.86 -17.04
N GLU A 280 -0.50 -7.94 -17.61
CA GLU A 280 0.65 -7.11 -17.23
C GLU A 280 0.41 -5.63 -17.54
N TYR A 281 -0.13 -5.33 -18.73
CA TYR A 281 -0.54 -3.98 -19.12
C TYR A 281 -1.54 -3.38 -18.14
N LYS A 282 -2.62 -4.10 -17.83
CA LYS A 282 -3.63 -3.67 -16.86
C LYS A 282 -3.05 -3.49 -15.45
N GLN A 283 -2.17 -4.38 -15.04
CA GLN A 283 -1.54 -4.28 -13.71
C GLN A 283 -0.66 -3.03 -13.59
N LYS A 284 0.05 -2.68 -14.68
CA LYS A 284 0.85 -1.45 -14.73
C LYS A 284 -0.05 -0.22 -14.77
N GLU A 285 -1.12 -0.23 -15.55
CA GLU A 285 -2.12 0.84 -15.62
C GLU A 285 -2.74 1.11 -14.26
N GLU A 286 -3.29 0.10 -13.59
CA GLU A 286 -3.87 0.22 -12.24
C GLU A 286 -2.87 0.77 -11.21
N TYR A 287 -1.59 0.41 -11.36
CA TYR A 287 -0.54 0.93 -10.49
C TYR A 287 -0.30 2.41 -10.75
N LEU A 288 -0.14 2.83 -12.02
CA LEU A 288 0.17 4.22 -12.38
C LEU A 288 -1.00 5.15 -12.03
N GLU A 289 -2.23 4.76 -12.32
CA GLU A 289 -3.43 5.51 -11.93
C GLU A 289 -3.55 5.68 -10.41
N PHE A 290 -3.27 4.61 -9.67
CA PHE A 290 -3.31 4.67 -8.21
C PHE A 290 -2.22 5.58 -7.65
N GLU A 291 -1.00 5.51 -8.15
CA GLU A 291 0.12 6.34 -7.70
C GLU A 291 -0.10 7.82 -8.06
N GLU A 292 -0.61 8.11 -9.25
CA GLU A 292 -0.98 9.46 -9.65
C GLU A 292 -2.02 10.05 -8.69
N MET A 293 -3.09 9.33 -8.42
CA MET A 293 -4.14 9.75 -7.47
C MET A 293 -3.58 9.96 -6.08
N ARG A 294 -2.72 9.07 -5.60
CA ARG A 294 -2.10 9.13 -4.27
C ARG A 294 -1.22 10.37 -4.15
N PHE A 295 -0.31 10.61 -5.08
CA PHE A 295 0.56 11.78 -5.04
C PHE A 295 -0.21 13.09 -5.24
N CYS A 296 -1.22 13.12 -6.10
CA CYS A 296 -2.13 14.26 -6.25
C CYS A 296 -2.80 14.61 -4.91
N THR A 297 -3.35 13.61 -4.23
CA THR A 297 -3.97 13.78 -2.91
C THR A 297 -2.96 14.28 -1.87
N TYR A 298 -1.77 13.71 -1.84
CA TYR A 298 -0.72 14.08 -0.90
C TYR A 298 -0.25 15.53 -1.10
N VAL A 299 0.05 15.92 -2.33
CA VAL A 299 0.46 17.30 -2.67
C VAL A 299 -0.63 18.29 -2.27
N SER A 300 -1.89 18.00 -2.61
CA SER A 300 -3.01 18.88 -2.27
C SER A 300 -3.15 19.08 -0.76
N LEU A 301 -3.10 18.00 0.02
CA LEU A 301 -3.22 18.09 1.49
C LEU A 301 -2.04 18.78 2.14
N LEU A 302 -0.80 18.51 1.71
CA LEU A 302 0.38 19.15 2.27
C LEU A 302 0.44 20.64 1.95
N ARG A 303 0.06 21.03 0.73
CA ARG A 303 -0.07 22.47 0.34
C ARG A 303 -1.14 23.18 1.18
N SER A 304 -2.29 22.52 1.41
CA SER A 304 -3.35 23.07 2.26
C SER A 304 -2.88 23.20 3.72
N LYS A 305 -2.13 22.22 4.24
CA LYS A 305 -1.55 22.30 5.58
C LYS A 305 -0.52 23.43 5.69
N LEU A 306 0.36 23.57 4.70
CA LEU A 306 1.35 24.66 4.67
C LEU A 306 0.64 26.03 4.66
N LYS A 307 -0.40 26.18 3.84
CA LYS A 307 -1.22 27.39 3.76
C LYS A 307 -1.94 27.70 5.07
N ALA A 308 -2.46 26.69 5.76
CA ALA A 308 -3.16 26.85 7.03
C ALA A 308 -2.22 27.29 8.17
N GLY A 309 -0.91 26.99 8.08
CA GLY A 309 0.10 27.45 9.05
C GLY A 309 -0.15 26.97 10.49
N THR A 310 -0.94 25.90 10.68
CA THR A 310 -1.27 25.35 11.99
C THR A 310 -0.77 23.95 12.16
N ASP A 311 -0.22 23.65 13.34
CA ASP A 311 0.15 22.26 13.71
C ASP A 311 -1.02 21.51 14.35
N ASP A 312 -2.06 22.23 14.76
CA ASP A 312 -3.29 21.65 15.27
C ASP A 312 -4.11 21.05 14.12
N LEU A 313 -4.16 19.73 14.09
CA LEU A 313 -4.83 19.00 13.01
C LEU A 313 -6.37 19.09 13.09
N ASP A 314 -6.94 19.39 14.25
CA ASP A 314 -8.39 19.56 14.37
C ASP A 314 -8.82 20.91 13.81
N LYS A 315 -8.01 21.96 14.02
CA LYS A 315 -8.18 23.25 13.33
C LYS A 315 -7.98 23.12 11.84
N PHE A 316 -7.00 22.31 11.41
CA PHE A 316 -6.77 22.06 9.99
C PHE A 316 -7.97 21.35 9.33
N ASP A 317 -8.53 20.32 9.97
CA ASP A 317 -9.75 19.65 9.48
C ASP A 317 -10.90 20.68 9.34
N ALA A 318 -11.11 21.56 10.32
CA ALA A 318 -12.15 22.60 10.27
C ALA A 318 -11.96 23.54 9.06
N THR A 319 -10.73 24.00 8.79
CA THR A 319 -10.46 24.88 7.63
C THR A 319 -10.74 24.22 6.29
N LEU A 320 -10.56 22.89 6.18
CA LEU A 320 -10.91 22.16 4.96
C LEU A 320 -12.42 22.03 4.76
N PHE A 321 -13.19 21.90 5.83
CA PHE A 321 -14.65 21.85 5.76
C PHE A 321 -15.24 23.21 5.36
N ASP A 322 -14.76 24.31 5.94
CA ASP A 322 -15.22 25.66 5.63
C ASP A 322 -14.95 26.06 4.17
N THR A 323 -13.80 25.66 3.62
CA THR A 323 -13.49 25.88 2.21
C THR A 323 -14.37 25.07 1.26
N ALA A 324 -14.74 23.85 1.64
CA ALA A 324 -15.61 23.00 0.82
C ALA A 324 -17.05 23.54 0.76
N GLU A 325 -17.55 24.16 1.84
CA GLU A 325 -18.87 24.83 1.86
C GLU A 325 -18.88 26.14 1.06
N SER A 326 -17.79 26.90 1.08
CA SER A 326 -17.66 28.15 0.33
C SER A 326 -17.54 27.95 -1.20
N GLU A 327 -16.95 26.83 -1.65
CA GLU A 327 -16.87 26.47 -3.06
C GLU A 327 -18.17 25.83 -3.60
N GLY A 328 -19.02 25.30 -2.73
CA GLY A 328 -20.29 24.68 -3.09
C GLY A 328 -21.36 25.65 -3.61
N ASN A 329 -21.18 26.96 -3.42
CA ASN A 329 -22.09 28.00 -3.93
C ASN A 329 -21.71 28.59 -5.30
N GLY A 330 -20.63 28.13 -5.90
CA GLY A 330 -20.23 28.49 -7.26
C GLY A 330 -20.24 27.26 -8.17
N LEU A 331 -21.29 27.10 -8.96
CA LEU A 331 -21.42 26.04 -9.98
C LEU A 331 -20.24 26.08 -10.98
N LYS A 332 -19.13 25.46 -10.62
CA LYS A 332 -18.15 24.98 -11.58
C LYS A 332 -18.01 23.49 -11.37
N LYS A 333 -18.40 22.70 -12.41
CA LYS A 333 -18.13 21.26 -12.50
C LYS A 333 -16.66 21.00 -12.16
N SER A 334 -16.37 20.76 -10.89
CA SER A 334 -15.13 20.19 -10.46
C SER A 334 -15.08 18.77 -11.04
N ARG A 335 -13.99 18.42 -11.67
CA ARG A 335 -13.71 17.07 -12.12
C ARG A 335 -13.96 16.13 -10.95
N SER A 336 -14.98 15.29 -11.08
CA SER A 336 -15.24 14.18 -10.17
C SER A 336 -13.95 13.39 -10.04
N SER A 337 -13.52 13.14 -8.80
CA SER A 337 -12.44 12.18 -8.54
C SER A 337 -12.77 10.91 -9.32
N PRO A 338 -11.85 10.36 -10.12
CA PRO A 338 -12.12 9.13 -10.84
C PRO A 338 -12.51 8.07 -9.83
N SER A 339 -13.72 7.55 -9.95
CA SER A 339 -14.13 6.36 -9.23
C SER A 339 -13.12 5.28 -9.54
N LEU A 340 -12.65 4.56 -8.51
CA LEU A 340 -11.93 3.32 -8.70
C LEU A 340 -12.90 2.34 -9.37
N ASN A 341 -13.03 2.43 -10.71
CA ASN A 341 -13.79 1.48 -11.49
C ASN A 341 -13.03 0.16 -11.49
N LEU A 342 -13.38 -0.66 -10.51
CA LEU A 342 -13.16 -2.11 -10.54
C LEU A 342 -14.29 -2.77 -11.34
N GLU A 343 -14.70 -2.17 -12.45
CA GLU A 343 -15.52 -2.85 -13.45
C GLU A 343 -14.61 -3.75 -14.28
N GLN A 344 -14.54 -5.00 -13.89
CA GLN A 344 -14.27 -6.05 -14.86
C GLN A 344 -15.37 -5.99 -15.92
N PRO A 345 -15.04 -5.98 -17.22
CA PRO A 345 -16.06 -6.17 -18.25
C PRO A 345 -16.72 -7.51 -17.97
N ALA A 346 -17.99 -7.48 -17.64
CA ALA A 346 -18.82 -8.68 -17.59
C ALA A 346 -18.84 -9.26 -19.00
N ALA A 347 -18.05 -10.32 -19.22
CA ALA A 347 -18.29 -11.20 -20.34
C ALA A 347 -19.74 -11.64 -20.23
N ALA A 348 -20.53 -11.29 -21.21
CA ALA A 348 -21.93 -11.66 -21.30
C ALA A 348 -22.03 -13.16 -21.48
N ILE A 349 -22.01 -13.89 -20.37
CA ILE A 349 -22.44 -15.27 -20.34
C ILE A 349 -23.96 -15.21 -20.29
N ARG A 350 -24.58 -15.42 -21.44
CA ARG A 350 -26.00 -15.77 -21.56
C ARG A 350 -26.22 -17.04 -20.74
N VAL A 351 -26.58 -16.91 -19.49
CA VAL A 351 -27.11 -18.01 -18.69
C VAL A 351 -28.54 -18.25 -19.18
N LYS A 352 -28.74 -19.33 -19.94
CA LYS A 352 -30.05 -19.91 -20.17
C LYS A 352 -30.64 -20.21 -18.80
N ARG A 353 -31.73 -19.54 -18.44
CA ARG A 353 -32.57 -19.92 -17.30
C ARG A 353 -33.22 -21.25 -17.63
N ASN A 354 -32.73 -22.32 -17.02
CA ASN A 354 -33.50 -23.55 -16.90
C ASN A 354 -34.55 -23.33 -15.83
N THR A 355 -35.76 -23.09 -16.25
CA THR A 355 -36.98 -23.22 -15.44
C THR A 355 -37.19 -24.67 -15.23
N SER A 356 -36.74 -25.22 -14.10
CA SER A 356 -37.19 -26.53 -13.64
C SER A 356 -38.53 -26.35 -12.93
N GLU A 357 -39.61 -26.72 -13.64
CA GLU A 357 -40.91 -26.91 -13.05
C GLU A 357 -40.81 -28.01 -11.99
N ARG A 358 -41.03 -27.63 -10.74
CA ARG A 358 -41.31 -28.60 -9.67
C ARG A 358 -42.73 -29.13 -9.84
N ARG A 359 -42.88 -30.29 -10.49
CA ARG A 359 -44.09 -31.11 -10.38
C ARG A 359 -44.20 -31.65 -8.96
N SER A 360 -45.22 -31.21 -8.26
CA SER A 360 -45.66 -31.79 -7.00
C SER A 360 -46.35 -33.12 -7.27
N ASN A 361 -45.70 -34.25 -6.95
CA ASN A 361 -46.36 -35.54 -6.90
C ASN A 361 -47.02 -35.70 -5.53
N ARG A 362 -48.35 -35.52 -5.52
CA ARG A 362 -49.19 -36.05 -4.46
C ARG A 362 -49.32 -37.55 -4.70
N HIS A 363 -48.73 -38.37 -3.83
CA HIS A 363 -49.11 -39.78 -3.74
C HIS A 363 -50.25 -39.95 -2.75
N HIS A 364 -51.37 -40.37 -3.32
CA HIS A 364 -52.52 -40.97 -2.60
C HIS A 364 -52.07 -42.26 -1.91
N ALA A 365 -52.31 -42.34 -0.61
CA ALA A 365 -52.29 -43.58 0.12
C ALA A 365 -53.56 -44.41 -0.23
N SER A 366 -53.37 -45.57 -0.76
CA SER A 366 -54.41 -46.57 -0.90
C SER A 366 -54.06 -47.72 0.01
N THR A 367 -54.86 -47.85 1.04
CA THR A 367 -54.99 -49.02 1.93
C THR A 367 -55.53 -50.21 1.14
N LYS A 368 -54.84 -51.35 1.20
CA LYS A 368 -55.52 -52.69 1.05
C LYS A 368 -54.94 -53.68 2.05
N HIS A 369 -55.88 -54.14 2.93
CA HIS A 369 -55.82 -55.36 3.68
C HIS A 369 -55.74 -56.62 2.77
N LYS A 370 -55.00 -57.64 3.17
CA LYS A 370 -55.36 -59.07 3.31
C LYS A 370 -54.05 -59.87 3.36
N LEU A 371 -53.93 -60.60 4.23
CA LEU A 371 -54.03 -61.91 4.88
C LEU A 371 -52.71 -62.30 5.50
#